data_6d05fe6495338d6b3c8be184d6a88e49
#
_entry.id   6d05fe6495338d6b3c8be184d6a88e49
#
_cell.length_a   1.000
_cell.length_b   1.000
_cell.length_c   1.000
_cell.angle_alpha   90.00
_cell.angle_beta   90.00
_cell.angle_gamma   90.00
#
_symmetry.space_group_name_H-M   'P 1'
#
loop_
_entity.id
_entity.type
_entity.pdbx_description
1 polymer ?
#
loop_
_entity_poly.entity_id
_entity_poly.type
_entity_poly.pdbx_seq_one_letter_code
_entity_poly.pdbx_strand_id
1 'polypeptide(L)'
;PRSCARCSNDRIGLAQGLAKINQSVMACIRQPSMGPVFGVKGGAAGGGYSQVAPMEELNLHLTGDIHAVTAAHNLAAAAIDARIYHEQRNGYQDFEQRSGLKALRIDPERVVWKRVMDHNDRARRMVTIGQNEDGKQTNGIEREDGFDISAASELMAVLALSSDLK
;
A
#
# COMPACT_ATOMS: atom_id res chain seq x y z
N PRO A 1 10.32 -21.25 -4.84
CA PRO A 1 9.84 -20.32 -3.81
C PRO A 1 10.55 -20.43 -2.46
N ARG A 2 11.45 -21.39 -2.26
CA ARG A 2 12.21 -21.54 -0.98
C ARG A 2 13.39 -20.57 -0.81
N SER A 3 13.63 -19.68 -1.79
CA SER A 3 14.88 -18.91 -1.84
C SER A 3 14.87 -17.63 -1.00
N CYS A 4 13.73 -17.02 -0.68
CA CYS A 4 13.71 -15.66 -0.12
C CYS A 4 14.02 -15.63 1.39
N ALA A 5 13.43 -16.51 2.17
CA ALA A 5 13.73 -16.59 3.62
C ALA A 5 15.19 -17.07 3.86
N ARG A 6 15.66 -18.06 3.08
CA ARG A 6 17.04 -18.54 3.16
C ARG A 6 18.05 -17.43 2.84
N CYS A 7 17.82 -16.66 1.79
CA CYS A 7 18.69 -15.53 1.43
C CYS A 7 18.76 -14.44 2.51
N SER A 8 17.69 -14.19 3.26
CA SER A 8 17.71 -13.23 4.36
C SER A 8 18.51 -13.76 5.54
N ASN A 9 18.33 -15.04 5.89
CA ASN A 9 19.11 -15.68 6.95
C ASN A 9 20.61 -15.67 6.64
N ASP A 10 20.99 -16.02 5.41
CA ASP A 10 22.38 -16.02 5.00
C ASP A 10 23.02 -14.63 5.09
N ARG A 11 22.31 -13.59 4.67
CA ARG A 11 22.78 -12.19 4.73
C ARG A 11 22.95 -11.70 6.16
N ILE A 12 21.96 -11.96 7.03
CA ILE A 12 22.01 -11.54 8.42
C ILE A 12 23.12 -12.32 9.15
N GLY A 13 23.22 -13.64 8.93
CA GLY A 13 24.28 -14.47 9.49
C GLY A 13 25.67 -14.03 9.04
N LEU A 14 25.85 -13.68 7.78
CA LEU A 14 27.11 -13.15 7.26
C LEU A 14 27.47 -11.81 7.91
N ALA A 15 26.49 -10.89 8.03
CA ALA A 15 26.71 -9.61 8.68
C ALA A 15 27.12 -9.77 10.14
N GLN A 16 26.45 -10.66 10.89
CA GLN A 16 26.79 -10.98 12.27
C GLN A 16 28.20 -11.60 12.38
N GLY A 17 28.53 -12.52 11.44
CA GLY A 17 29.86 -13.15 11.39
C GLY A 17 30.97 -12.15 11.13
N LEU A 18 30.79 -11.25 10.16
CA LEU A 18 31.74 -10.20 9.84
C LEU A 18 31.93 -9.22 11.02
N ALA A 19 30.85 -8.82 11.67
CA ALA A 19 30.91 -7.97 12.85
C ALA A 19 31.72 -8.62 13.99
N LYS A 20 31.58 -9.95 14.20
CA LYS A 20 32.35 -10.69 15.24
C LYS A 20 33.86 -10.68 15.01
N ILE A 21 34.30 -10.55 13.77
CA ILE A 21 35.74 -10.42 13.43
C ILE A 21 36.15 -8.97 13.21
N ASN A 22 35.39 -8.03 13.78
CA ASN A 22 35.65 -6.58 13.75
C ASN A 22 35.72 -5.98 12.33
N GLN A 23 34.99 -6.57 11.37
CA GLN A 23 34.82 -5.96 10.06
C GLN A 23 33.65 -4.98 10.08
N SER A 24 33.83 -3.82 9.43
CA SER A 24 32.72 -2.89 9.22
C SER A 24 31.74 -3.48 8.21
N VAL A 25 30.47 -3.62 8.63
CA VAL A 25 29.45 -4.26 7.79
C VAL A 25 28.10 -3.57 7.94
N MET A 26 27.38 -3.48 6.82
CA MET A 26 26.01 -3.01 6.79
C MET A 26 25.14 -4.06 6.11
N ALA A 27 24.06 -4.48 6.77
CA ALA A 27 23.10 -5.42 6.21
C ALA A 27 21.96 -4.66 5.54
N CYS A 28 21.80 -4.84 4.23
CA CYS A 28 20.66 -4.31 3.47
C CYS A 28 19.64 -5.44 3.28
N ILE A 29 18.52 -5.34 3.94
CA ILE A 29 17.43 -6.32 3.89
C ILE A 29 16.22 -5.73 3.17
N ARG A 30 15.45 -6.60 2.52
CA ARG A 30 14.18 -6.20 1.92
C ARG A 30 13.09 -6.16 2.97
N GLN A 31 12.20 -5.20 2.82
CA GLN A 31 11.01 -5.12 3.66
C GLN A 31 10.17 -6.39 3.52
N PRO A 32 9.74 -7.01 4.64
CA PRO A 32 8.82 -8.12 4.62
C PRO A 32 7.46 -7.72 4.05
N SER A 33 6.83 -8.62 3.29
CA SER A 33 5.45 -8.45 2.86
C SER A 33 4.55 -9.46 3.56
N MET A 34 3.37 -9.03 3.94
CA MET A 34 2.34 -9.93 4.47
C MET A 34 1.61 -10.60 3.31
N GLY A 35 1.47 -11.90 3.39
CA GLY A 35 0.70 -12.71 2.45
C GLY A 35 -0.21 -13.68 3.21
N PRO A 36 -1.03 -14.47 2.51
CA PRO A 36 -1.89 -15.49 3.15
C PRO A 36 -1.10 -16.50 3.98
N VAL A 37 0.17 -16.72 3.63
CA VAL A 37 1.11 -17.56 4.38
C VAL A 37 2.29 -16.67 4.82
N PHE A 38 2.34 -16.41 6.09
CA PHE A 38 3.35 -15.53 6.68
C PHE A 38 4.77 -16.08 6.51
N GLY A 39 5.70 -15.22 6.10
CA GLY A 39 7.11 -15.55 5.96
C GLY A 39 7.49 -16.44 4.75
N VAL A 40 6.55 -16.79 3.88
CA VAL A 40 6.83 -17.62 2.70
C VAL A 40 7.32 -16.79 1.52
N LYS A 41 6.86 -15.57 1.38
CA LYS A 41 7.19 -14.68 0.27
C LYS A 41 7.47 -13.26 0.78
N GLY A 42 8.51 -12.63 0.24
CA GLY A 42 8.98 -11.31 0.64
C GLY A 42 10.24 -11.38 1.46
N GLY A 43 10.66 -10.26 2.03
CA GLY A 43 11.76 -10.18 2.99
C GLY A 43 11.37 -10.84 4.31
N ALA A 44 12.36 -11.18 5.12
CA ALA A 44 12.16 -11.67 6.48
C ALA A 44 13.25 -11.10 7.38
N ALA A 45 12.98 -11.03 8.69
CA ALA A 45 13.92 -10.57 9.69
C ALA A 45 15.06 -11.58 9.99
N GLY A 46 15.18 -12.63 9.18
CA GLY A 46 16.09 -13.72 9.41
C GLY A 46 15.41 -14.93 10.05
N GLY A 47 16.19 -15.86 10.60
CA GLY A 47 15.67 -17.06 11.25
C GLY A 47 16.73 -17.76 12.09
N GLY A 48 16.31 -18.67 12.97
CA GLY A 48 17.18 -19.35 13.88
C GLY A 48 17.92 -18.35 14.79
N TYR A 49 19.23 -18.43 14.84
CA TYR A 49 20.09 -17.50 15.61
C TYR A 49 20.47 -16.22 14.82
N SER A 50 20.14 -16.15 13.53
CA SER A 50 20.47 -15.01 12.66
C SER A 50 19.22 -14.18 12.42
N GLN A 51 18.84 -13.36 13.40
CA GLN A 51 17.64 -12.54 13.37
C GLN A 51 17.95 -11.06 13.58
N VAL A 52 17.09 -10.22 12.98
CA VAL A 52 17.00 -8.79 13.31
C VAL A 52 15.96 -8.65 14.43
N ALA A 53 16.31 -8.00 15.50
CA ALA A 53 15.42 -7.76 16.65
C ALA A 53 14.97 -6.29 16.67
N PRO A 54 13.73 -6.01 17.02
CA PRO A 54 12.64 -6.93 17.34
C PRO A 54 12.03 -7.55 16.08
N MET A 55 11.95 -8.86 16.02
CA MET A 55 11.57 -9.61 14.82
C MET A 55 10.09 -9.41 14.46
N GLU A 56 9.23 -9.39 15.45
CA GLU A 56 7.78 -9.23 15.28
C GLU A 56 7.45 -7.87 14.66
N GLU A 57 8.00 -6.81 15.20
CA GLU A 57 7.79 -5.46 14.71
C GLU A 57 8.35 -5.30 13.29
N LEU A 58 9.56 -5.83 13.04
CA LEU A 58 10.16 -5.77 11.73
C LEU A 58 9.33 -6.50 10.66
N ASN A 59 8.78 -7.67 11.00
CA ASN A 59 8.00 -8.46 10.06
C ASN A 59 6.58 -7.92 9.84
N LEU A 60 5.97 -7.32 10.85
CA LEU A 60 4.58 -6.85 10.79
C LEU A 60 4.48 -5.37 10.42
N HIS A 61 5.37 -4.56 10.91
CA HIS A 61 5.24 -3.11 10.83
C HIS A 61 6.44 -2.41 10.18
N LEU A 62 7.62 -3.00 10.31
CA LEU A 62 8.90 -2.39 9.96
C LEU A 62 9.03 -0.99 10.59
N THR A 63 9.12 0.07 9.74
CA THR A 63 9.16 1.48 10.15
C THR A 63 7.76 2.12 10.26
N GLY A 64 6.72 1.40 9.88
CA GLY A 64 5.35 1.91 9.83
C GLY A 64 4.98 2.62 8.51
N ASP A 65 5.92 2.78 7.60
CA ASP A 65 5.72 3.50 6.33
C ASP A 65 4.63 2.86 5.48
N ILE A 66 4.58 1.54 5.41
CA ILE A 66 3.55 0.84 4.62
C ILE A 66 2.15 1.17 5.14
N HIS A 67 1.93 1.16 6.44
CA HIS A 67 0.62 1.51 7.02
C HIS A 67 0.27 2.97 6.78
N ALA A 68 1.23 3.88 6.93
CA ALA A 68 1.03 5.30 6.66
C ALA A 68 0.69 5.55 5.18
N VAL A 69 1.42 4.91 4.26
CA VAL A 69 1.15 4.99 2.82
C VAL A 69 -0.20 4.39 2.47
N THR A 70 -0.56 3.24 3.06
CA THR A 70 -1.89 2.63 2.87
C THR A 70 -3.00 3.59 3.27
N ALA A 71 -2.88 4.23 4.42
CA ALA A 71 -3.87 5.20 4.90
C ALA A 71 -3.98 6.41 3.96
N ALA A 72 -2.85 7.00 3.58
CA ALA A 72 -2.83 8.17 2.69
C ALA A 72 -3.35 7.84 1.28
N HIS A 73 -2.94 6.71 0.71
CA HIS A 73 -3.35 6.28 -0.61
C HIS A 73 -4.86 6.00 -0.67
N ASN A 74 -5.38 5.27 0.31
CA ASN A 74 -6.81 4.95 0.36
C ASN A 74 -7.67 6.17 0.66
N LEU A 75 -7.16 7.12 1.43
CA LEU A 75 -7.82 8.42 1.63
C LEU A 75 -7.93 9.19 0.30
N ALA A 76 -6.86 9.21 -0.50
CA ALA A 76 -6.88 9.81 -1.83
C ALA A 76 -7.89 9.11 -2.76
N ALA A 77 -7.91 7.77 -2.76
CA ALA A 77 -8.89 7.00 -3.53
C ALA A 77 -10.33 7.33 -3.11
N ALA A 78 -10.61 7.38 -1.82
CA ALA A 78 -11.92 7.75 -1.30
C ALA A 78 -12.31 9.19 -1.63
N ALA A 79 -11.35 10.12 -1.61
CA ALA A 79 -11.57 11.51 -2.00
C ALA A 79 -11.92 11.65 -3.50
N ILE A 80 -11.27 10.85 -4.37
CA ILE A 80 -11.60 10.79 -5.79
C ILE A 80 -13.04 10.31 -5.99
N ASP A 81 -13.42 9.21 -5.34
CA ASP A 81 -14.78 8.66 -5.46
C ASP A 81 -15.84 9.63 -4.92
N ALA A 82 -15.58 10.25 -3.77
CA ALA A 82 -16.45 11.27 -3.22
C ALA A 82 -16.59 12.47 -4.18
N ARG A 83 -15.49 12.89 -4.81
CA ARG A 83 -15.48 14.00 -5.78
C ARG A 83 -16.33 13.66 -7.01
N ILE A 84 -16.14 12.49 -7.61
CA ILE A 84 -16.93 12.00 -8.74
C ILE A 84 -18.41 11.99 -8.38
N TYR A 85 -18.76 11.38 -7.23
CA TYR A 85 -20.14 11.28 -6.76
C TYR A 85 -20.79 12.65 -6.59
N HIS A 86 -20.15 13.59 -5.90
CA HIS A 86 -20.73 14.91 -5.64
C HIS A 86 -20.83 15.79 -6.89
N GLU A 87 -19.88 15.65 -7.82
CA GLU A 87 -19.93 16.39 -9.09
C GLU A 87 -21.03 15.88 -10.03
N GLN A 88 -21.30 14.57 -10.03
CA GLN A 88 -22.30 13.98 -10.94
C GLN A 88 -23.72 14.00 -10.38
N ARG A 89 -23.88 13.90 -9.07
CA ARG A 89 -25.19 13.79 -8.41
C ARG A 89 -26.16 14.91 -8.76
N ASN A 90 -25.71 16.16 -8.76
CA ASN A 90 -26.53 17.33 -9.00
C ASN A 90 -26.05 18.13 -10.22
N GLY A 91 -25.02 17.66 -10.91
CA GLY A 91 -24.37 18.34 -12.02
C GLY A 91 -23.27 19.31 -11.60
N TYR A 92 -22.33 19.53 -12.52
CA TYR A 92 -21.10 20.29 -12.26
C TYR A 92 -21.35 21.75 -11.84
N GLN A 93 -22.35 22.42 -12.42
CA GLN A 93 -22.66 23.81 -12.08
C GLN A 93 -23.18 23.96 -10.67
N ASP A 94 -24.09 23.08 -10.22
CA ASP A 94 -24.61 23.07 -8.86
C ASP A 94 -23.50 22.75 -7.86
N PHE A 95 -22.64 21.79 -8.18
CA PHE A 95 -21.47 21.49 -7.36
C PHE A 95 -20.56 22.71 -7.17
N GLU A 96 -20.21 23.42 -8.25
CA GLU A 96 -19.33 24.59 -8.20
C GLU A 96 -19.96 25.73 -7.37
N GLN A 97 -21.26 25.95 -7.52
CA GLN A 97 -21.98 26.99 -6.76
C GLN A 97 -22.02 26.69 -5.28
N ARG A 98 -22.25 25.43 -4.88
CA ARG A 98 -22.36 25.03 -3.46
C ARG A 98 -21.03 24.89 -2.76
N SER A 99 -20.04 24.33 -3.44
CA SER A 99 -18.74 24.04 -2.84
C SER A 99 -17.74 25.19 -2.96
N GLY A 100 -17.94 26.11 -3.89
CA GLY A 100 -16.95 27.13 -4.24
C GLY A 100 -15.70 26.57 -4.93
N LEU A 101 -15.72 25.29 -5.30
CA LEU A 101 -14.60 24.59 -5.93
C LEU A 101 -14.93 24.31 -7.39
N LYS A 102 -13.93 24.44 -8.26
CA LYS A 102 -14.06 24.08 -9.68
C LYS A 102 -14.26 22.57 -9.82
N ALA A 103 -15.19 22.15 -10.67
CA ALA A 103 -15.40 20.73 -10.98
C ALA A 103 -14.20 20.15 -11.74
N LEU A 104 -13.76 18.97 -11.33
CA LEU A 104 -12.65 18.26 -11.96
C LEU A 104 -13.09 17.45 -13.18
N ARG A 105 -14.37 17.09 -13.25
CA ARG A 105 -14.98 16.33 -14.36
C ARG A 105 -14.28 15.00 -14.62
N ILE A 106 -13.94 14.31 -13.55
CA ILE A 106 -13.27 13.01 -13.62
C ILE A 106 -14.23 12.01 -14.26
N ASP A 107 -13.74 11.28 -15.26
CA ASP A 107 -14.45 10.17 -15.88
C ASP A 107 -14.28 8.91 -15.01
N PRO A 108 -15.37 8.35 -14.44
CA PRO A 108 -15.29 7.18 -13.57
C PRO A 108 -14.68 5.95 -14.26
N GLU A 109 -14.90 5.77 -15.56
CA GLU A 109 -14.41 4.63 -16.32
C GLU A 109 -12.90 4.70 -16.59
N ARG A 110 -12.31 5.87 -16.40
CA ARG A 110 -10.88 6.11 -16.64
C ARG A 110 -10.06 6.29 -15.37
N VAL A 111 -10.65 6.03 -14.22
CA VAL A 111 -9.93 6.06 -12.93
C VAL A 111 -9.04 4.83 -12.82
N VAL A 112 -7.74 5.04 -12.84
CA VAL A 112 -6.72 3.99 -12.67
C VAL A 112 -6.13 3.94 -11.25
N TRP A 113 -6.49 4.89 -10.38
CA TRP A 113 -6.06 4.95 -8.99
C TRP A 113 -6.84 3.94 -8.16
N LYS A 114 -6.30 2.74 -8.04
CA LYS A 114 -6.88 1.67 -7.24
C LYS A 114 -6.64 1.91 -5.74
N ARG A 115 -7.31 1.13 -4.91
CA ARG A 115 -6.98 1.04 -3.49
C ARG A 115 -5.79 0.15 -3.25
N VAL A 116 -5.20 0.25 -2.07
CA VAL A 116 -4.07 -0.61 -1.66
C VAL A 116 -4.34 -1.24 -0.31
N MET A 117 -3.67 -2.38 -0.08
CA MET A 117 -3.70 -3.08 1.21
C MET A 117 -2.33 -3.67 1.51
N ASP A 118 -2.03 -3.80 2.81
CA ASP A 118 -0.69 -4.21 3.28
C ASP A 118 -0.34 -5.64 2.94
N HIS A 119 -1.32 -6.49 2.74
CA HIS A 119 -1.14 -7.89 2.42
C HIS A 119 -1.55 -8.20 0.98
N ASN A 120 -0.93 -9.23 0.40
CA ASN A 120 -1.24 -9.66 -0.96
C ASN A 120 -2.49 -10.57 -0.96
N ASP A 121 -3.62 -10.03 -1.33
CA ASP A 121 -4.89 -10.75 -1.49
C ASP A 121 -5.33 -10.80 -2.95
N ARG A 122 -5.22 -11.96 -3.58
CA ARG A 122 -5.60 -12.15 -4.98
C ARG A 122 -7.10 -12.04 -5.22
N ALA A 123 -7.92 -12.36 -4.22
CA ALA A 123 -9.38 -12.33 -4.35
C ALA A 123 -9.91 -10.90 -4.53
N ARG A 124 -9.13 -9.90 -4.13
CA ARG A 124 -9.52 -8.49 -4.19
C ARG A 124 -8.84 -7.68 -5.30
N ARG A 125 -8.20 -8.34 -6.25
CA ARG A 125 -7.57 -7.66 -7.39
C ARG A 125 -8.56 -6.98 -8.33
N MET A 126 -9.79 -7.51 -8.39
CA MET A 126 -10.90 -6.93 -9.10
C MET A 126 -12.13 -7.00 -8.22
N VAL A 127 -12.73 -5.86 -7.94
CA VAL A 127 -13.94 -5.71 -7.13
C VAL A 127 -14.83 -4.64 -7.77
N THR A 128 -16.13 -4.80 -7.65
CA THR A 128 -17.07 -3.74 -8.01
C THR A 128 -17.33 -2.89 -6.77
N ILE A 129 -17.09 -1.59 -6.89
CA ILE A 129 -17.36 -0.61 -5.82
C ILE A 129 -18.53 0.28 -6.20
N GLY A 130 -19.07 1.02 -5.22
CA GLY A 130 -20.18 1.95 -5.46
C GLY A 130 -21.51 1.27 -5.73
N GLN A 131 -21.65 -0.04 -5.46
CA GLN A 131 -22.90 -0.75 -5.64
C GLN A 131 -23.96 -0.20 -4.72
N ASN A 132 -25.13 0.05 -5.28
CA ASN A 132 -26.26 0.63 -4.60
C ASN A 132 -27.38 -0.40 -4.51
N GLU A 133 -27.98 -0.52 -3.32
CA GLU A 133 -29.17 -1.31 -3.09
C GLU A 133 -30.42 -0.43 -3.26
N ASP A 134 -31.51 -1.04 -3.69
CA ASP A 134 -32.85 -0.41 -3.79
C ASP A 134 -32.94 0.86 -4.67
N GLY A 135 -32.09 0.99 -5.67
CA GLY A 135 -32.12 2.11 -6.61
C GLY A 135 -31.75 3.48 -6.03
N LYS A 136 -31.23 3.51 -4.80
CA LYS A 136 -30.74 4.74 -4.15
C LYS A 136 -29.24 4.86 -4.36
N GLN A 137 -28.81 5.88 -5.09
CA GLN A 137 -27.38 6.18 -5.24
C GLN A 137 -26.81 6.81 -3.97
N THR A 138 -26.55 5.98 -2.96
CA THR A 138 -26.00 6.40 -1.67
C THR A 138 -24.54 5.99 -1.52
N ASN A 139 -24.10 4.95 -2.23
CA ASN A 139 -22.78 4.34 -2.05
C ASN A 139 -21.74 4.79 -3.11
N GLY A 140 -22.11 5.73 -3.95
CA GLY A 140 -21.23 6.26 -4.99
C GLY A 140 -21.63 5.84 -6.42
N ILE A 141 -20.68 5.99 -7.33
CA ILE A 141 -20.83 5.57 -8.73
C ILE A 141 -20.25 4.16 -8.87
N GLU A 142 -21.07 3.26 -9.43
CA GLU A 142 -20.64 1.88 -9.66
C GLU A 142 -19.54 1.82 -10.71
N ARG A 143 -18.43 1.18 -10.37
CA ARG A 143 -17.32 0.93 -11.27
C ARG A 143 -16.47 -0.26 -10.83
N GLU A 144 -15.66 -0.78 -11.73
CA GLU A 144 -14.62 -1.72 -11.38
C GLU A 144 -13.43 -1.02 -10.71
N ASP A 145 -12.91 -1.63 -9.69
CA ASP A 145 -11.73 -1.19 -8.93
C ASP A 145 -10.93 -2.42 -8.50
N GLY A 146 -9.95 -2.25 -7.65
CA GLY A 146 -9.17 -3.35 -7.10
C GLY A 146 -8.29 -2.91 -5.96
N PHE A 147 -7.62 -3.89 -5.37
CA PHE A 147 -6.65 -3.66 -4.31
C PHE A 147 -5.29 -4.17 -4.76
N ASP A 148 -4.35 -3.25 -4.91
CA ASP A 148 -2.95 -3.58 -5.10
C ASP A 148 -2.23 -3.67 -3.74
N ILE A 149 -1.02 -4.20 -3.70
CA ILE A 149 -0.25 -4.22 -2.45
C ILE A 149 0.32 -2.82 -2.17
N SER A 150 0.28 -2.39 -0.92
CA SER A 150 0.74 -1.04 -0.51
C SER A 150 2.15 -0.70 -0.99
N ALA A 151 3.04 -1.68 -1.07
CA ALA A 151 4.39 -1.49 -1.59
C ALA A 151 4.43 -1.08 -3.08
N ALA A 152 3.35 -1.28 -3.84
CA ALA A 152 3.22 -0.85 -5.24
C ALA A 152 2.52 0.52 -5.39
N SER A 153 2.20 1.18 -4.29
CA SER A 153 1.59 2.51 -4.28
C SER A 153 2.51 3.56 -4.92
N GLU A 154 1.92 4.45 -5.69
CA GLU A 154 2.60 5.64 -6.23
C GLU A 154 3.12 6.53 -5.10
N LEU A 155 2.40 6.62 -3.98
CA LEU A 155 2.85 7.37 -2.80
C LEU A 155 4.08 6.74 -2.15
N MET A 156 4.21 5.41 -2.20
CA MET A 156 5.43 4.73 -1.75
C MET A 156 6.62 5.13 -2.64
N ALA A 157 6.43 5.21 -3.94
CA ALA A 157 7.46 5.65 -4.87
C ALA A 157 7.87 7.11 -4.62
N VAL A 158 6.91 7.99 -4.40
CA VAL A 158 7.17 9.39 -4.03
C VAL A 158 7.97 9.47 -2.73
N LEU A 159 7.53 8.76 -1.68
CA LEU A 159 8.22 8.73 -0.38
C LEU A 159 9.66 8.24 -0.50
N ALA A 160 9.88 7.18 -1.30
CA ALA A 160 11.21 6.59 -1.50
C ALA A 160 12.17 7.50 -2.29
N LEU A 161 11.66 8.39 -3.12
CA LEU A 161 12.44 9.29 -3.97
C LEU A 161 12.55 10.72 -3.40
N SER A 162 11.74 11.05 -2.40
CA SER A 162 11.76 12.37 -1.77
C SER A 162 12.98 12.53 -0.86
N SER A 163 13.64 13.66 -0.95
CA SER A 163 14.77 14.03 -0.07
C SER A 163 14.29 14.72 1.21
N ASP A 164 13.11 15.29 1.20
CA ASP A 164 12.47 15.97 2.32
C ASP A 164 10.93 15.90 2.24
N LEU A 165 10.25 16.50 3.20
CA LEU A 165 8.78 16.54 3.29
C LEU A 165 8.16 17.82 2.68
N LYS A 166 8.90 18.56 1.87
CA LYS A 166 8.44 19.80 1.23
C LYS A 166 8.17 19.60 -0.24
#